data_6a0c047aa005c973e4254e2788c68e15
#
_entry.id   6a0c047aa005c973e4254e2788c68e15
#
_cell.length_a   1.000
_cell.length_b   1.000
_cell.length_c   1.000
_cell.angle_alpha   90.00
_cell.angle_beta   90.00
_cell.angle_gamma   90.00
#
_symmetry.space_group_name_H-M   'P 1'
#
loop_
_entity.id
_entity.type
_entity.pdbx_description
1 polymer ?
#
loop_
_entity_poly.entity_id
_entity_poly.type
_entity_poly.pdbx_seq_one_letter_code
_entity_poly.pdbx_strand_id
1 'polypeptide(L)'
;MSCGETAGLPPMTTVQPQAGRREWVGLGVVTLACLLYVMDLTVLHVAIPQISEDLHPSGTQLLWIIDGYGFTVAGTLVTMGTLGDRIGRRRLLMVGAAAFGAVSLIAAFATSAEMLIAARLLLGVAGATIAPSTLSLIFHMFKDARQRSLAVGVWIGAFSAGSAVGPVLGGLVLASHRWGAVFLLALPVMAALLVLGPFVLPEYRDPGAGRLDPLSAAMSIAAVLAVVYGIKQVAADGPTVGALAAVALGALVGAAWVRRQRHSADPMIDVRLFANRQFAAALLVNLMAFFVMVGDFLFFAQYLQLVAGLSPLHAGLWSLPSAAAFVVTSQLAPRFLAEVRPERTVAGGLGVTVVGLLMLTQVGADGVGVLVAASTVVALGLGPVIGLITELVVGAAPAEKAGAASGISETAAELGAALGIAVLGSVAMAIYRAGLPADAPQTARDTLGGAVAVGGPELADAARTAFVTGLTVTSAIGAVLGLALAITAAVALRPAPADGDAQATTAAAASTSATATSADADRAASGSTACGSTARVSTDADAAEGQLCPC
;
A
#
# COMPACT_ATOMS: atom_id res chain seq x y z
N MET A 1 -13.80 -33.25 -54.18
CA MET A 1 -14.00 -33.71 -52.81
C MET A 1 -13.48 -32.60 -51.91
N SER A 2 -14.43 -31.92 -51.31
CA SER A 2 -14.22 -30.70 -50.48
C SER A 2 -13.66 -31.10 -49.13
N CYS A 3 -12.47 -30.60 -48.77
CA CYS A 3 -11.98 -30.64 -47.38
C CYS A 3 -12.72 -29.58 -46.55
N GLY A 4 -13.45 -30.06 -45.55
CA GLY A 4 -14.24 -29.22 -44.64
C GLY A 4 -13.40 -28.26 -43.83
N GLU A 5 -13.83 -27.02 -43.80
CA GLU A 5 -13.46 -26.00 -42.84
C GLU A 5 -13.79 -26.50 -41.43
N THR A 6 -12.77 -26.75 -40.61
CA THR A 6 -12.96 -26.87 -39.17
C THR A 6 -13.24 -25.46 -38.62
N ALA A 7 -14.53 -25.17 -38.43
CA ALA A 7 -14.97 -23.99 -37.69
C ALA A 7 -14.26 -23.96 -36.32
N GLY A 8 -13.43 -22.96 -36.12
CA GLY A 8 -12.77 -22.69 -34.84
C GLY A 8 -13.85 -22.46 -33.78
N LEU A 9 -13.92 -23.35 -32.80
CA LEU A 9 -14.71 -23.15 -31.60
C LEU A 9 -14.22 -21.83 -30.93
N PRO A 10 -15.14 -20.96 -30.54
CA PRO A 10 -14.75 -19.76 -29.80
C PRO A 10 -13.98 -20.17 -28.52
N PRO A 11 -12.96 -19.40 -28.07
CA PRO A 11 -12.23 -19.74 -26.87
C PRO A 11 -13.23 -19.87 -25.73
N MET A 12 -13.27 -21.06 -25.11
CA MET A 12 -14.09 -21.31 -23.94
C MET A 12 -13.63 -20.31 -22.88
N THR A 13 -14.42 -19.29 -22.59
CA THR A 13 -14.27 -18.43 -21.43
C THR A 13 -14.38 -19.34 -20.21
N THR A 14 -13.26 -19.70 -19.63
CA THR A 14 -13.22 -20.45 -18.38
C THR A 14 -13.85 -19.58 -17.32
N VAL A 15 -15.11 -19.84 -16.98
CA VAL A 15 -15.81 -19.20 -15.86
C VAL A 15 -15.01 -19.54 -14.62
N GLN A 16 -14.33 -18.54 -14.06
CA GLN A 16 -13.56 -18.71 -12.82
C GLN A 16 -14.53 -19.10 -11.70
N PRO A 17 -14.18 -20.08 -10.85
CA PRO A 17 -15.06 -20.52 -9.78
C PRO A 17 -15.34 -19.37 -8.81
N GLN A 18 -16.62 -19.12 -8.55
CA GLN A 18 -17.06 -18.13 -7.58
C GLN A 18 -16.75 -18.60 -6.17
N ALA A 19 -16.34 -17.65 -5.29
CA ALA A 19 -16.08 -17.91 -3.89
C ALA A 19 -17.37 -18.33 -3.16
N GLY A 20 -17.29 -19.39 -2.37
CA GLY A 20 -18.37 -19.91 -1.54
C GLY A 20 -18.44 -19.28 -0.15
N ARG A 21 -19.30 -19.80 0.71
CA ARG A 21 -19.46 -19.32 2.09
C ARG A 21 -18.17 -19.40 2.91
N ARG A 22 -17.36 -20.42 2.67
CA ARG A 22 -16.10 -20.66 3.36
C ARG A 22 -15.10 -19.51 3.13
N GLU A 23 -14.95 -19.07 1.88
CA GLU A 23 -14.07 -17.98 1.47
C GLU A 23 -14.52 -16.64 2.07
N TRP A 24 -15.82 -16.37 2.11
CA TRP A 24 -16.37 -15.16 2.73
C TRP A 24 -16.22 -15.14 4.25
N VAL A 25 -16.39 -16.28 4.94
CA VAL A 25 -16.08 -16.39 6.37
C VAL A 25 -14.58 -16.21 6.61
N GLY A 26 -13.74 -16.82 5.75
CA GLY A 26 -12.30 -16.62 5.78
C GLY A 26 -11.91 -15.15 5.63
N LEU A 27 -12.56 -14.42 4.71
CA LEU A 27 -12.37 -12.97 4.58
C LEU A 27 -12.71 -12.23 5.88
N GLY A 28 -13.83 -12.55 6.52
CA GLY A 28 -14.21 -11.95 7.80
C GLY A 28 -13.14 -12.14 8.87
N VAL A 29 -12.58 -13.34 8.98
CA VAL A 29 -11.54 -13.67 9.96
C VAL A 29 -10.24 -12.90 9.69
N VAL A 30 -9.76 -12.85 8.45
CA VAL A 30 -8.52 -12.12 8.11
C VAL A 30 -8.71 -10.61 8.20
N THR A 31 -9.90 -10.09 7.85
CA THR A 31 -10.25 -8.68 7.98
C THR A 31 -10.27 -8.23 9.44
N LEU A 32 -10.82 -9.06 10.34
CA LEU A 32 -10.82 -8.78 11.78
C LEU A 32 -9.40 -8.75 12.36
N ALA A 33 -8.51 -9.63 11.89
CA ALA A 33 -7.10 -9.59 12.28
C ALA A 33 -6.40 -8.31 11.80
N CYS A 34 -6.69 -7.82 10.58
CA CYS A 34 -6.16 -6.56 10.07
C CYS A 34 -6.70 -5.34 10.81
N LEU A 35 -7.99 -5.33 11.14
CA LEU A 35 -8.58 -4.29 11.96
C LEU A 35 -7.85 -4.18 13.31
N LEU A 36 -7.62 -5.31 13.97
CA LEU A 36 -6.90 -5.34 15.24
C LEU A 36 -5.45 -4.87 15.10
N TYR A 37 -4.76 -5.27 14.03
CA TYR A 37 -3.39 -4.86 13.73
C TYR A 37 -3.26 -3.32 13.71
N VAL A 38 -4.21 -2.62 13.05
CA VAL A 38 -4.20 -1.15 12.98
C VAL A 38 -4.74 -0.52 14.26
N MET A 39 -5.74 -1.14 14.88
CA MET A 39 -6.27 -0.67 16.17
C MET A 39 -5.16 -0.61 17.24
N ASP A 40 -4.23 -1.57 17.27
CA ASP A 40 -3.12 -1.59 18.23
C ASP A 40 -2.18 -0.38 18.06
N LEU A 41 -2.03 0.15 16.84
CA LEU A 41 -1.29 1.39 16.59
C LEU A 41 -1.95 2.62 17.22
N THR A 42 -3.28 2.66 17.23
CA THR A 42 -4.04 3.87 17.57
C THR A 42 -4.56 3.86 19.01
N VAL A 43 -4.91 2.69 19.55
CA VAL A 43 -5.45 2.53 20.91
C VAL A 43 -4.45 2.99 21.99
N LEU A 44 -3.16 2.77 21.75
CA LEU A 44 -2.11 3.11 22.69
C LEU A 44 -2.04 4.61 22.99
N HIS A 45 -2.31 5.47 21.99
CA HIS A 45 -2.26 6.92 22.16
C HIS A 45 -3.21 7.42 23.25
N VAL A 46 -4.34 6.75 23.43
CA VAL A 46 -5.31 7.10 24.49
C VAL A 46 -4.82 6.63 25.87
N ALA A 47 -3.97 5.59 25.91
CA ALA A 47 -3.43 5.03 27.15
C ALA A 47 -2.15 5.75 27.66
N ILE A 48 -1.52 6.60 26.84
CA ILE A 48 -0.27 7.30 27.17
C ILE A 48 -0.29 8.00 28.54
N PRO A 49 -1.32 8.77 28.92
CA PRO A 49 -1.34 9.44 30.22
C PRO A 49 -1.23 8.45 31.38
N GLN A 50 -2.06 7.39 31.38
CA GLN A 50 -2.03 6.38 32.44
C GLN A 50 -0.72 5.58 32.47
N ILE A 51 -0.13 5.28 31.30
CA ILE A 51 1.18 4.63 31.19
C ILE A 51 2.26 5.53 31.81
N SER A 52 2.20 6.83 31.54
CA SER A 52 3.16 7.81 32.06
C SER A 52 3.06 7.96 33.59
N GLU A 53 1.85 7.90 34.14
CA GLU A 53 1.60 7.93 35.58
C GLU A 53 2.04 6.66 36.30
N ASP A 54 1.92 5.49 35.66
CA ASP A 54 2.13 4.18 36.29
C ASP A 54 3.59 3.69 36.14
N LEU A 55 4.19 3.87 34.97
CA LEU A 55 5.53 3.37 34.64
C LEU A 55 6.63 4.45 34.68
N HIS A 56 6.26 5.73 34.77
CA HIS A 56 7.19 6.88 34.79
C HIS A 56 8.30 6.79 33.71
N PRO A 57 7.98 6.52 32.41
CA PRO A 57 8.98 6.37 31.38
C PRO A 57 9.71 7.69 31.12
N SER A 58 11.01 7.63 30.79
CA SER A 58 11.71 8.77 30.22
C SER A 58 11.11 9.15 28.85
N GLY A 59 11.36 10.38 28.37
CA GLY A 59 10.86 10.81 27.05
C GLY A 59 11.27 9.87 25.92
N THR A 60 12.52 9.39 25.95
CA THR A 60 13.01 8.39 24.96
C THR A 60 12.29 7.05 25.10
N GLN A 61 12.07 6.56 26.32
CA GLN A 61 11.32 5.32 26.55
C GLN A 61 9.88 5.45 26.06
N LEU A 62 9.23 6.59 26.30
CA LEU A 62 7.87 6.84 25.82
C LEU A 62 7.79 6.79 24.29
N LEU A 63 8.75 7.37 23.58
CA LEU A 63 8.85 7.26 22.12
C LEU A 63 8.99 5.82 21.65
N TRP A 64 9.81 5.00 22.33
CA TRP A 64 9.93 3.58 22.00
C TRP A 64 8.67 2.77 22.32
N ILE A 65 7.92 3.10 23.36
CA ILE A 65 6.62 2.50 23.66
C ILE A 65 5.63 2.79 22.53
N ILE A 66 5.58 4.03 22.04
CA ILE A 66 4.65 4.44 20.99
C ILE A 66 5.07 3.88 19.63
N ASP A 67 6.30 4.13 19.23
CA ASP A 67 6.77 3.87 17.86
C ASP A 67 7.38 2.50 17.65
N GLY A 68 7.82 1.81 18.72
CA GLY A 68 8.56 0.54 18.64
C GLY A 68 7.80 -0.55 17.87
N TYR A 69 6.47 -0.61 18.02
CA TYR A 69 5.62 -1.50 17.25
C TYR A 69 5.71 -1.19 15.75
N GLY A 70 5.44 0.05 15.34
CA GLY A 70 5.48 0.47 13.94
C GLY A 70 6.87 0.29 13.31
N PHE A 71 7.95 0.57 14.05
CA PHE A 71 9.32 0.34 13.59
C PHE A 71 9.57 -1.12 13.25
N THR A 72 9.24 -2.03 14.16
CA THR A 72 9.48 -3.46 13.94
C THR A 72 8.55 -4.05 12.89
N VAL A 73 7.32 -3.56 12.78
CA VAL A 73 6.42 -3.89 11.66
C VAL A 73 7.10 -3.52 10.34
N ALA A 74 7.44 -2.26 10.13
CA ALA A 74 8.03 -1.77 8.88
C ALA A 74 9.31 -2.54 8.51
N GLY A 75 10.18 -2.80 9.49
CA GLY A 75 11.43 -3.52 9.29
C GLY A 75 11.25 -4.99 8.92
N THR A 76 10.22 -5.66 9.43
CA THR A 76 10.04 -7.11 9.28
C THR A 76 9.03 -7.51 8.22
N LEU A 77 8.20 -6.60 7.69
CA LEU A 77 7.15 -6.87 6.71
C LEU A 77 7.64 -7.67 5.50
N VAL A 78 8.72 -7.21 4.86
CA VAL A 78 9.32 -7.89 3.68
C VAL A 78 9.76 -9.30 4.02
N THR A 79 10.43 -9.45 5.17
CA THR A 79 10.93 -10.75 5.63
C THR A 79 9.77 -11.70 5.94
N MET A 80 8.71 -11.21 6.62
CA MET A 80 7.52 -12.01 6.92
C MET A 80 6.73 -12.34 5.67
N GLY A 81 6.67 -11.44 4.70
CA GLY A 81 6.09 -11.70 3.39
C GLY A 81 6.77 -12.88 2.68
N THR A 82 8.09 -12.85 2.57
CA THR A 82 8.86 -13.94 1.93
C THR A 82 8.90 -15.22 2.75
N LEU A 83 8.90 -15.12 4.07
CA LEU A 83 8.82 -16.28 4.96
C LEU A 83 7.50 -17.03 4.77
N GLY A 84 6.38 -16.29 4.63
CA GLY A 84 5.06 -16.87 4.40
C GLY A 84 4.96 -17.66 3.10
N ASP A 85 5.60 -17.21 2.02
CA ASP A 85 5.64 -17.95 0.75
C ASP A 85 6.37 -19.30 0.92
N ARG A 86 7.34 -19.36 1.83
CA ARG A 86 8.20 -20.53 2.05
C ARG A 86 7.63 -21.55 3.03
N ILE A 87 7.11 -21.13 4.18
CA ILE A 87 6.59 -22.02 5.22
C ILE A 87 5.08 -22.27 5.14
N GLY A 88 4.37 -21.42 4.39
CA GLY A 88 2.92 -21.44 4.22
C GLY A 88 2.25 -20.23 4.86
N ARG A 89 1.35 -19.61 4.12
CA ARG A 89 0.67 -18.37 4.49
C ARG A 89 -0.20 -18.52 5.72
N ARG A 90 -1.04 -19.56 5.74
CA ARG A 90 -1.87 -19.87 6.90
C ARG A 90 -1.01 -20.19 8.12
N ARG A 91 0.03 -21.01 7.96
CA ARG A 91 0.91 -21.37 9.08
C ARG A 91 1.58 -20.15 9.69
N LEU A 92 2.15 -19.27 8.85
CA LEU A 92 2.78 -18.04 9.34
C LEU A 92 1.78 -17.16 10.08
N LEU A 93 0.58 -16.97 9.52
CA LEU A 93 -0.49 -16.19 10.14
C LEU A 93 -0.90 -16.78 11.51
N MET A 94 -1.03 -18.10 11.61
CA MET A 94 -1.38 -18.79 12.87
C MET A 94 -0.29 -18.62 13.93
N VAL A 95 0.99 -18.77 13.54
CA VAL A 95 2.13 -18.57 14.45
C VAL A 95 2.18 -17.09 14.89
N GLY A 96 1.99 -16.16 13.96
CA GLY A 96 1.92 -14.73 14.25
C GLY A 96 0.78 -14.38 15.21
N ALA A 97 -0.42 -14.94 14.99
CA ALA A 97 -1.56 -14.73 15.88
C ALA A 97 -1.33 -15.27 17.29
N ALA A 98 -0.73 -16.46 17.41
CA ALA A 98 -0.37 -17.02 18.70
C ALA A 98 0.68 -16.17 19.43
N ALA A 99 1.73 -15.74 18.71
CA ALA A 99 2.75 -14.84 19.24
C ALA A 99 2.16 -13.49 19.65
N PHE A 100 1.32 -12.87 18.78
CA PHE A 100 0.66 -11.60 19.07
C PHE A 100 -0.20 -11.69 20.33
N GLY A 101 -1.03 -12.72 20.46
CA GLY A 101 -1.85 -12.95 21.64
C GLY A 101 -1.02 -13.16 22.92
N ALA A 102 0.03 -13.98 22.86
CA ALA A 102 0.92 -14.23 24.00
C ALA A 102 1.66 -12.94 24.44
N VAL A 103 2.20 -12.17 23.48
CA VAL A 103 2.92 -10.93 23.78
C VAL A 103 1.96 -9.84 24.23
N SER A 104 0.72 -9.78 23.71
CA SER A 104 -0.34 -8.89 24.21
C SER A 104 -0.65 -9.15 25.68
N LEU A 105 -0.66 -10.42 26.09
CA LEU A 105 -0.82 -10.79 27.50
C LEU A 105 0.36 -10.29 28.34
N ILE A 106 1.60 -10.43 27.85
CA ILE A 106 2.80 -9.89 28.52
C ILE A 106 2.71 -8.35 28.64
N ALA A 107 2.32 -7.66 27.56
CA ALA A 107 2.16 -6.21 27.53
C ALA A 107 1.09 -5.73 28.54
N ALA A 108 -0.03 -6.46 28.66
CA ALA A 108 -1.11 -6.14 29.59
C ALA A 108 -0.67 -6.14 31.07
N PHE A 109 0.31 -6.95 31.41
CA PHE A 109 0.84 -7.08 32.77
C PHE A 109 2.27 -6.49 32.91
N ALA A 110 2.69 -5.62 31.99
CA ALA A 110 4.00 -4.98 32.09
C ALA A 110 4.10 -4.10 33.35
N THR A 111 5.22 -4.26 34.06
CA THR A 111 5.51 -3.56 35.32
C THR A 111 6.65 -2.54 35.19
N SER A 112 7.28 -2.46 34.03
CA SER A 112 8.31 -1.47 33.71
C SER A 112 8.21 -0.98 32.26
N ALA A 113 8.78 0.20 32.00
CA ALA A 113 8.86 0.77 30.68
C ALA A 113 9.64 -0.15 29.70
N GLU A 114 10.75 -0.75 30.16
CA GLU A 114 11.57 -1.65 29.36
C GLU A 114 10.81 -2.92 28.96
N MET A 115 10.03 -3.49 29.88
CA MET A 115 9.19 -4.65 29.60
C MET A 115 8.14 -4.31 28.56
N LEU A 116 7.51 -3.13 28.68
CA LEU A 116 6.52 -2.69 27.70
C LEU A 116 7.16 -2.40 26.33
N ILE A 117 8.35 -1.76 26.28
CA ILE A 117 9.11 -1.56 25.03
C ILE A 117 9.41 -2.90 24.37
N ALA A 118 9.95 -3.87 25.12
CA ALA A 118 10.25 -5.20 24.58
C ALA A 118 8.99 -5.90 24.03
N ALA A 119 7.87 -5.79 24.76
CA ALA A 119 6.59 -6.30 24.28
C ALA A 119 6.13 -5.60 22.99
N ARG A 120 6.24 -4.27 22.88
CA ARG A 120 5.90 -3.51 21.67
C ARG A 120 6.74 -3.92 20.45
N LEU A 121 8.04 -4.13 20.63
CA LEU A 121 8.92 -4.61 19.57
C LEU A 121 8.51 -6.02 19.10
N LEU A 122 8.22 -6.93 20.03
CA LEU A 122 7.78 -8.29 19.71
C LEU A 122 6.38 -8.31 19.07
N LEU A 123 5.44 -7.47 19.55
CA LEU A 123 4.13 -7.29 18.92
C LEU A 123 4.28 -6.84 17.47
N GLY A 124 5.22 -5.94 17.17
CA GLY A 124 5.48 -5.49 15.82
C GLY A 124 5.99 -6.61 14.90
N VAL A 125 6.89 -7.46 15.38
CA VAL A 125 7.34 -8.64 14.62
C VAL A 125 6.18 -9.60 14.36
N ALA A 126 5.34 -9.87 15.38
CA ALA A 126 4.16 -10.71 15.23
C ALA A 126 3.13 -10.08 14.29
N GLY A 127 2.87 -8.77 14.42
CA GLY A 127 1.96 -8.00 13.58
C GLY A 127 2.36 -7.99 12.11
N ALA A 128 3.66 -7.93 11.81
CA ALA A 128 4.19 -7.98 10.45
C ALA A 128 3.86 -9.28 9.69
N THR A 129 3.43 -10.34 10.38
CA THR A 129 2.94 -11.56 9.74
C THR A 129 1.53 -11.41 9.18
N ILE A 130 0.73 -10.46 9.70
CA ILE A 130 -0.72 -10.35 9.45
C ILE A 130 -0.97 -9.76 8.06
N ALA A 131 -0.53 -8.54 7.78
CA ALA A 131 -0.86 -7.83 6.55
C ALA A 131 -0.47 -8.62 5.27
N PRO A 132 0.79 -9.06 5.06
CA PRO A 132 1.16 -9.77 3.84
C PRO A 132 0.54 -11.17 3.75
N SER A 133 0.32 -11.86 4.89
CA SER A 133 -0.31 -13.18 4.86
C SER A 133 -1.80 -13.11 4.53
N THR A 134 -2.52 -12.14 5.10
CA THR A 134 -3.96 -11.97 4.88
C THR A 134 -4.25 -11.53 3.46
N LEU A 135 -3.49 -10.58 2.91
CA LEU A 135 -3.65 -10.13 1.53
C LEU A 135 -3.34 -11.25 0.54
N SER A 136 -2.24 -11.99 0.74
CA SER A 136 -1.91 -13.15 -0.11
C SER A 136 -3.00 -14.24 -0.06
N LEU A 137 -3.56 -14.54 1.12
CA LEU A 137 -4.67 -15.48 1.26
C LEU A 137 -5.92 -15.02 0.51
N ILE A 138 -6.25 -13.72 0.52
CA ILE A 138 -7.36 -13.15 -0.25
C ILE A 138 -7.17 -13.42 -1.74
N PHE A 139 -5.96 -13.20 -2.31
CA PHE A 139 -5.67 -13.48 -3.71
C PHE A 139 -5.82 -14.97 -4.06
N HIS A 140 -5.59 -15.87 -3.11
CA HIS A 140 -5.75 -17.32 -3.32
C HIS A 140 -7.20 -17.79 -3.12
N MET A 141 -7.97 -17.18 -2.22
CA MET A 141 -9.37 -17.51 -1.97
C MET A 141 -10.30 -16.99 -3.08
N PHE A 142 -10.04 -15.77 -3.58
CA PHE A 142 -10.91 -15.10 -4.55
C PHE A 142 -10.28 -15.13 -5.96
N LYS A 143 -10.66 -16.11 -6.77
CA LYS A 143 -10.16 -16.26 -8.15
C LYS A 143 -10.86 -15.32 -9.12
N ASP A 144 -12.16 -15.10 -8.94
CA ASP A 144 -12.92 -14.12 -9.73
C ASP A 144 -12.44 -12.70 -9.45
N ALA A 145 -12.12 -11.93 -10.50
CA ALA A 145 -11.54 -10.59 -10.39
C ALA A 145 -12.46 -9.61 -9.64
N ARG A 146 -13.78 -9.68 -9.86
CA ARG A 146 -14.75 -8.80 -9.18
C ARG A 146 -14.84 -9.10 -7.69
N GLN A 147 -14.91 -10.39 -7.33
CA GLN A 147 -14.97 -10.82 -5.93
C GLN A 147 -13.65 -10.52 -5.21
N ARG A 148 -12.50 -10.69 -5.89
CA ARG A 148 -11.18 -10.37 -5.35
C ARG A 148 -11.04 -8.87 -5.08
N SER A 149 -11.42 -8.02 -6.01
CA SER A 149 -11.37 -6.57 -5.84
C SER A 149 -12.28 -6.11 -4.69
N LEU A 150 -13.47 -6.70 -4.54
CA LEU A 150 -14.34 -6.46 -3.39
C LEU A 150 -13.68 -6.92 -2.08
N ALA A 151 -13.07 -8.10 -2.07
CA ALA A 151 -12.43 -8.65 -0.88
C ALA A 151 -11.21 -7.79 -0.44
N VAL A 152 -10.39 -7.33 -1.39
CA VAL A 152 -9.29 -6.39 -1.14
C VAL A 152 -9.83 -5.06 -0.61
N GLY A 153 -10.92 -4.55 -1.18
CA GLY A 153 -11.58 -3.35 -0.69
C GLY A 153 -12.08 -3.51 0.77
N VAL A 154 -12.69 -4.65 1.13
CA VAL A 154 -13.09 -4.95 2.53
C VAL A 154 -11.87 -4.98 3.44
N TRP A 155 -10.78 -5.60 2.99
CA TRP A 155 -9.51 -5.66 3.73
C TRP A 155 -8.92 -4.26 3.96
N ILE A 156 -8.88 -3.39 2.94
CA ILE A 156 -8.45 -1.99 3.09
C ILE A 156 -9.38 -1.21 4.03
N GLY A 157 -10.69 -1.43 3.92
CA GLY A 157 -11.68 -0.83 4.81
C GLY A 157 -11.44 -1.16 6.28
N ALA A 158 -10.88 -2.35 6.58
CA ALA A 158 -10.54 -2.73 7.95
C ALA A 158 -9.42 -1.87 8.55
N PHE A 159 -8.47 -1.39 7.74
CA PHE A 159 -7.43 -0.46 8.20
C PHE A 159 -8.03 0.87 8.67
N SER A 160 -8.93 1.45 7.88
CA SER A 160 -9.62 2.70 8.25
C SER A 160 -10.53 2.50 9.46
N ALA A 161 -11.26 1.38 9.50
CA ALA A 161 -12.11 1.05 10.64
C ALA A 161 -11.28 0.84 11.92
N GLY A 162 -10.14 0.14 11.84
CA GLY A 162 -9.23 -0.07 12.96
C GLY A 162 -8.69 1.24 13.54
N SER A 163 -8.31 2.18 12.67
CA SER A 163 -7.84 3.50 13.09
C SER A 163 -8.90 4.31 13.84
N ALA A 164 -10.17 4.24 13.41
CA ALA A 164 -11.26 4.96 14.03
C ALA A 164 -11.77 4.28 15.32
N VAL A 165 -11.85 2.95 15.31
CA VAL A 165 -12.37 2.14 16.43
C VAL A 165 -11.38 2.07 17.59
N GLY A 166 -10.07 2.09 17.31
CA GLY A 166 -9.02 2.00 18.32
C GLY A 166 -9.17 2.99 19.47
N PRO A 167 -9.18 4.30 19.23
CA PRO A 167 -9.35 5.30 20.28
C PRO A 167 -10.67 5.18 21.05
N VAL A 168 -11.77 4.81 20.36
CA VAL A 168 -13.09 4.65 20.97
C VAL A 168 -13.10 3.46 21.94
N LEU A 169 -12.65 2.28 21.48
CA LEU A 169 -12.56 1.10 22.35
C LEU A 169 -11.54 1.29 23.46
N GLY A 170 -10.41 1.94 23.16
CA GLY A 170 -9.41 2.29 24.16
C GLY A 170 -10.01 3.17 25.25
N GLY A 171 -10.71 4.24 24.88
CA GLY A 171 -11.37 5.12 25.82
C GLY A 171 -12.42 4.42 26.70
N LEU A 172 -13.22 3.53 26.10
CA LEU A 172 -14.21 2.72 26.84
C LEU A 172 -13.53 1.78 27.85
N VAL A 173 -12.46 1.11 27.47
CA VAL A 173 -11.70 0.22 28.37
C VAL A 173 -11.05 1.01 29.49
N LEU A 174 -10.41 2.13 29.16
CA LEU A 174 -9.68 2.97 30.12
C LEU A 174 -10.61 3.70 31.11
N ALA A 175 -11.89 3.85 30.78
CA ALA A 175 -12.87 4.43 31.70
C ALA A 175 -13.09 3.58 32.98
N SER A 176 -12.81 2.26 32.91
CA SER A 176 -13.08 1.33 34.02
C SER A 176 -11.92 0.38 34.35
N HIS A 177 -10.86 0.36 33.53
CA HIS A 177 -9.75 -0.58 33.69
C HIS A 177 -8.39 0.13 33.57
N ARG A 178 -7.32 -0.53 34.06
CA ARG A 178 -5.94 -0.07 33.89
C ARG A 178 -5.54 -0.07 32.40
N TRP A 179 -4.56 0.74 32.05
CA TRP A 179 -4.03 0.88 30.68
C TRP A 179 -3.65 -0.47 30.03
N GLY A 180 -3.15 -1.45 30.81
CA GLY A 180 -2.81 -2.77 30.30
C GLY A 180 -3.99 -3.52 29.65
N ALA A 181 -5.24 -3.21 30.08
CA ALA A 181 -6.43 -3.86 29.53
C ALA A 181 -6.65 -3.58 28.04
N VAL A 182 -6.08 -2.52 27.46
CA VAL A 182 -6.18 -2.24 26.03
C VAL A 182 -5.51 -3.34 25.18
N PHE A 183 -4.44 -3.96 25.68
CA PHE A 183 -3.77 -5.06 25.00
C PHE A 183 -4.59 -6.36 25.03
N LEU A 184 -5.47 -6.52 26.02
CA LEU A 184 -6.35 -7.71 26.11
C LEU A 184 -7.43 -7.72 25.02
N LEU A 185 -7.72 -6.58 24.39
CA LEU A 185 -8.62 -6.50 23.23
C LEU A 185 -8.15 -7.39 22.06
N ALA A 186 -6.86 -7.66 21.98
CA ALA A 186 -6.29 -8.55 20.97
C ALA A 186 -6.66 -10.03 21.17
N LEU A 187 -6.83 -10.47 22.40
CA LEU A 187 -6.97 -11.89 22.72
C LEU A 187 -8.18 -12.56 22.07
N PRO A 188 -9.41 -12.01 22.15
CA PRO A 188 -10.57 -12.66 21.53
C PRO A 188 -10.43 -12.76 20.02
N VAL A 189 -9.83 -11.75 19.36
CA VAL A 189 -9.61 -11.76 17.91
C VAL A 189 -8.57 -12.80 17.52
N MET A 190 -7.44 -12.85 18.25
CA MET A 190 -6.40 -13.86 17.98
C MET A 190 -6.89 -15.26 18.28
N ALA A 191 -7.67 -15.46 19.35
CA ALA A 191 -8.31 -16.74 19.65
C ALA A 191 -9.28 -17.16 18.53
N ALA A 192 -10.12 -16.24 18.03
CA ALA A 192 -11.02 -16.52 16.91
C ALA A 192 -10.23 -16.92 15.63
N LEU A 193 -9.14 -16.21 15.32
CA LEU A 193 -8.26 -16.54 14.19
C LEU A 193 -7.62 -17.93 14.38
N LEU A 194 -7.13 -18.24 15.57
CA LEU A 194 -6.51 -19.54 15.88
C LEU A 194 -7.48 -20.70 15.79
N VAL A 195 -8.74 -20.50 16.22
CA VAL A 195 -9.78 -21.54 16.20
C VAL A 195 -10.37 -21.69 14.79
N LEU A 196 -10.76 -20.60 14.14
CA LEU A 196 -11.45 -20.66 12.84
C LEU A 196 -10.49 -20.80 11.65
N GLY A 197 -9.29 -20.22 11.75
CA GLY A 197 -8.31 -20.17 10.66
C GLY A 197 -8.01 -21.53 10.04
N PRO A 198 -7.75 -22.60 10.80
CA PRO A 198 -7.48 -23.92 10.23
C PRO A 198 -8.63 -24.48 9.37
N PHE A 199 -9.87 -24.10 9.65
CA PHE A 199 -11.06 -24.60 8.96
C PHE A 199 -11.46 -23.79 7.74
N VAL A 200 -11.24 -22.45 7.78
CA VAL A 200 -11.72 -21.54 6.73
C VAL A 200 -10.63 -21.07 5.77
N LEU A 201 -9.37 -20.98 6.23
CA LEU A 201 -8.27 -20.48 5.42
C LEU A 201 -7.58 -21.62 4.65
N PRO A 202 -7.32 -21.47 3.35
CA PRO A 202 -6.52 -22.42 2.60
C PRO A 202 -5.05 -22.32 3.01
N GLU A 203 -4.32 -23.45 2.95
CA GLU A 203 -2.87 -23.42 3.05
C GLU A 203 -2.29 -23.20 1.65
N TYR A 204 -1.41 -22.24 1.54
CA TYR A 204 -0.64 -22.02 0.33
C TYR A 204 0.83 -21.84 0.68
N ARG A 205 1.67 -22.48 -0.09
CA ARG A 205 3.13 -22.40 -0.01
C ARG A 205 3.68 -22.48 -1.43
N ASP A 206 4.71 -21.69 -1.72
CA ASP A 206 5.43 -21.81 -2.98
C ASP A 206 6.32 -23.07 -2.97
N PRO A 207 6.04 -24.08 -3.84
CA PRO A 207 6.85 -25.29 -3.93
C PRO A 207 8.30 -25.02 -4.37
N GLY A 208 8.53 -23.94 -5.11
CA GLY A 208 9.85 -23.52 -5.61
C GLY A 208 10.62 -22.62 -4.66
N ALA A 209 10.03 -22.23 -3.53
CA ALA A 209 10.69 -21.35 -2.58
C ALA A 209 11.91 -22.03 -1.93
N GLY A 210 13.11 -21.54 -2.21
CA GLY A 210 14.36 -21.97 -1.58
C GLY A 210 14.42 -21.65 -0.08
N ARG A 211 15.58 -21.85 0.54
CA ARG A 211 15.78 -21.51 1.97
C ARG A 211 15.84 -20.00 2.18
N LEU A 212 15.26 -19.51 3.28
CA LEU A 212 15.42 -18.12 3.69
C LEU A 212 16.90 -17.86 3.98
N ASP A 213 17.48 -16.85 3.35
CA ASP A 213 18.82 -16.37 3.67
C ASP A 213 18.76 -15.46 4.91
N PRO A 214 19.25 -15.90 6.10
CA PRO A 214 19.16 -15.11 7.32
C PRO A 214 19.91 -13.78 7.22
N LEU A 215 21.01 -13.75 6.45
CA LEU A 215 21.78 -12.51 6.26
C LEU A 215 21.00 -11.50 5.42
N SER A 216 20.36 -11.96 4.34
CA SER A 216 19.48 -11.09 3.53
C SER A 216 18.30 -10.58 4.33
N ALA A 217 17.70 -11.41 5.19
CA ALA A 217 16.65 -10.99 6.10
C ALA A 217 17.14 -9.92 7.09
N ALA A 218 18.26 -10.16 7.76
CA ALA A 218 18.85 -9.20 8.69
C ALA A 218 19.21 -7.87 8.01
N MET A 219 19.78 -7.91 6.80
CA MET A 219 20.11 -6.70 6.03
C MET A 219 18.86 -5.91 5.63
N SER A 220 17.77 -6.56 5.20
CA SER A 220 16.53 -5.87 4.84
C SER A 220 15.91 -5.20 6.06
N ILE A 221 15.86 -5.90 7.21
CA ILE A 221 15.38 -5.35 8.47
C ILE A 221 16.23 -4.15 8.90
N ALA A 222 17.56 -4.30 8.92
CA ALA A 222 18.47 -3.23 9.32
C ALA A 222 18.36 -1.99 8.40
N ALA A 223 18.24 -2.21 7.09
CA ALA A 223 18.09 -1.13 6.12
C ALA A 223 16.80 -0.32 6.36
N VAL A 224 15.66 -1.00 6.46
CA VAL A 224 14.36 -0.35 6.67
C VAL A 224 14.31 0.34 8.03
N LEU A 225 14.74 -0.34 9.11
CA LEU A 225 14.74 0.24 10.46
C LEU A 225 15.63 1.49 10.53
N ALA A 226 16.83 1.46 9.94
CA ALA A 226 17.72 2.61 9.95
C ALA A 226 17.16 3.80 9.18
N VAL A 227 16.55 3.56 8.01
CA VAL A 227 15.90 4.61 7.21
C VAL A 227 14.70 5.20 7.96
N VAL A 228 13.78 4.36 8.45
CA VAL A 228 12.57 4.82 9.16
C VAL A 228 12.92 5.54 10.45
N TYR A 229 13.89 5.02 11.22
CA TYR A 229 14.39 5.69 12.42
C TYR A 229 14.97 7.07 12.10
N GLY A 230 15.87 7.13 11.10
CA GLY A 230 16.50 8.39 10.71
C GLY A 230 15.48 9.43 10.21
N ILE A 231 14.49 9.01 9.42
CA ILE A 231 13.40 9.89 8.93
C ILE A 231 12.58 10.44 10.10
N LYS A 232 12.17 9.58 11.04
CA LYS A 232 11.40 10.00 12.22
C LYS A 232 12.20 10.91 13.14
N GLN A 233 13.50 10.66 13.29
CA GLN A 233 14.39 11.53 14.07
C GLN A 233 14.55 12.90 13.41
N VAL A 234 14.63 12.96 12.07
CA VAL A 234 14.61 14.25 11.34
C VAL A 234 13.30 15.00 11.59
N ALA A 235 12.18 14.29 11.64
CA ALA A 235 10.87 14.90 11.89
C ALA A 235 10.75 15.45 13.33
N ALA A 236 11.32 14.73 14.32
CA ALA A 236 11.25 15.12 15.72
C ALA A 236 12.23 16.25 16.08
N ASP A 237 13.51 16.09 15.76
CA ASP A 237 14.62 16.94 16.24
C ASP A 237 15.28 17.78 15.12
N GLY A 238 14.75 17.67 13.88
CA GLY A 238 15.38 18.28 12.71
C GLY A 238 16.54 17.42 12.14
N PRO A 239 17.24 17.90 11.10
CA PRO A 239 18.28 17.15 10.40
C PRO A 239 19.58 17.10 11.23
N THR A 240 19.60 16.29 12.27
CA THR A 240 20.80 16.02 13.08
C THR A 240 21.78 15.11 12.34
N VAL A 241 23.07 15.19 12.67
CA VAL A 241 24.12 14.33 12.09
C VAL A 241 23.79 12.85 12.32
N GLY A 242 23.27 12.49 13.50
CA GLY A 242 22.87 11.13 13.84
C GLY A 242 21.71 10.62 12.97
N ALA A 243 20.68 11.45 12.76
CA ALA A 243 19.53 11.13 11.92
C ALA A 243 19.93 10.93 10.45
N LEU A 244 20.74 11.86 9.92
CA LEU A 244 21.25 11.75 8.54
C LEU A 244 22.18 10.55 8.36
N ALA A 245 23.02 10.26 9.35
CA ALA A 245 23.89 9.08 9.35
C ALA A 245 23.07 7.79 9.38
N ALA A 246 21.96 7.73 10.13
CA ALA A 246 21.05 6.58 10.14
C ALA A 246 20.40 6.36 8.76
N VAL A 247 19.91 7.42 8.12
CA VAL A 247 19.35 7.33 6.75
C VAL A 247 20.41 6.86 5.75
N ALA A 248 21.62 7.45 5.80
CA ALA A 248 22.72 7.09 4.91
C ALA A 248 23.16 5.62 5.12
N LEU A 249 23.29 5.18 6.38
CA LEU A 249 23.61 3.80 6.72
C LEU A 249 22.53 2.84 6.20
N GLY A 250 21.25 3.16 6.42
CA GLY A 250 20.15 2.37 5.92
C GLY A 250 20.12 2.27 4.40
N ALA A 251 20.39 3.38 3.71
CA ALA A 251 20.51 3.41 2.24
C ALA A 251 21.70 2.56 1.74
N LEU A 252 22.85 2.62 2.41
CA LEU A 252 24.04 1.81 2.07
C LEU A 252 23.78 0.32 2.28
N VAL A 253 23.19 -0.06 3.43
CA VAL A 253 22.82 -1.45 3.72
C VAL A 253 21.76 -1.94 2.73
N GLY A 254 20.80 -1.09 2.37
CA GLY A 254 19.79 -1.38 1.35
C GLY A 254 20.39 -1.59 -0.03
N ALA A 255 21.34 -0.75 -0.45
CA ALA A 255 22.07 -0.92 -1.71
C ALA A 255 22.88 -2.23 -1.73
N ALA A 256 23.57 -2.53 -0.62
CA ALA A 256 24.31 -3.80 -0.47
C ALA A 256 23.35 -5.01 -0.50
N TRP A 257 22.18 -4.90 0.14
CA TRP A 257 21.12 -5.91 0.08
C TRP A 257 20.61 -6.13 -1.34
N VAL A 258 20.27 -5.05 -2.07
CA VAL A 258 19.84 -5.14 -3.49
C VAL A 258 20.93 -5.82 -4.35
N ARG A 259 22.21 -5.44 -4.17
CA ARG A 259 23.31 -6.08 -4.86
C ARG A 259 23.40 -7.57 -4.54
N ARG A 260 23.20 -7.95 -3.27
CA ARG A 260 23.17 -9.36 -2.85
C ARG A 260 22.01 -10.11 -3.50
N GLN A 261 20.80 -9.54 -3.53
CA GLN A 261 19.62 -10.16 -4.16
C GLN A 261 19.85 -10.42 -5.66
N ARG A 262 20.56 -9.51 -6.36
CA ARG A 262 20.88 -9.69 -7.80
C ARG A 262 21.80 -10.87 -8.09
N HIS A 263 22.62 -11.27 -7.12
CA HIS A 263 23.62 -12.35 -7.27
C HIS A 263 23.21 -13.63 -6.54
N SER A 264 22.11 -13.64 -5.81
CA SER A 264 21.62 -14.82 -5.10
C SER A 264 20.93 -15.79 -6.07
N ALA A 265 21.19 -17.09 -5.90
CA ALA A 265 20.47 -18.14 -6.64
C ALA A 265 19.00 -18.22 -6.22
N ASP A 266 18.72 -18.02 -4.93
CA ASP A 266 17.38 -17.98 -4.35
C ASP A 266 17.12 -16.61 -3.69
N PRO A 267 16.83 -15.55 -4.48
CA PRO A 267 16.63 -14.22 -3.92
C PRO A 267 15.35 -14.17 -3.09
N MET A 268 15.37 -13.42 -1.97
CA MET A 268 14.16 -13.13 -1.17
C MET A 268 13.13 -12.38 -1.99
N ILE A 269 13.62 -11.43 -2.80
CA ILE A 269 12.81 -10.63 -3.71
C ILE A 269 13.46 -10.70 -5.08
N ASP A 270 12.67 -11.02 -6.09
CA ASP A 270 13.12 -10.90 -7.45
C ASP A 270 13.22 -9.42 -7.84
N VAL A 271 14.46 -8.92 -7.83
CA VAL A 271 14.74 -7.52 -8.16
C VAL A 271 14.33 -7.18 -9.60
N ARG A 272 14.12 -8.20 -10.46
CA ARG A 272 13.61 -8.01 -11.83
C ARG A 272 12.18 -7.48 -11.85
N LEU A 273 11.39 -7.68 -10.78
CA LEU A 273 10.07 -7.07 -10.65
C LEU A 273 10.12 -5.55 -10.77
N PHE A 274 11.18 -4.92 -10.25
CA PHE A 274 11.37 -3.47 -10.34
C PHE A 274 11.75 -2.99 -11.75
N ALA A 275 12.18 -3.89 -12.64
CA ALA A 275 12.38 -3.59 -14.05
C ALA A 275 11.05 -3.52 -14.81
N ASN A 276 9.98 -4.13 -14.27
CA ASN A 276 8.64 -3.95 -14.78
C ASN A 276 8.16 -2.54 -14.47
N ARG A 277 7.97 -1.73 -15.53
CA ARG A 277 7.54 -0.34 -15.42
C ARG A 277 6.21 -0.19 -14.65
N GLN A 278 5.28 -1.10 -14.87
CA GLN A 278 3.96 -1.07 -14.22
C GLN A 278 4.08 -1.34 -12.72
N PHE A 279 4.88 -2.34 -12.33
CA PHE A 279 5.16 -2.64 -10.92
C PHE A 279 5.84 -1.47 -10.21
N ALA A 280 6.90 -0.92 -10.79
CA ALA A 280 7.64 0.19 -10.21
C ALA A 280 6.78 1.45 -10.08
N ALA A 281 5.96 1.76 -11.11
CA ALA A 281 5.04 2.89 -11.08
C ALA A 281 3.93 2.70 -10.03
N ALA A 282 3.34 1.50 -9.95
CA ALA A 282 2.34 1.19 -8.94
C ALA A 282 2.91 1.33 -7.52
N LEU A 283 4.13 0.85 -7.29
CA LEU A 283 4.80 0.97 -5.99
C LEU A 283 5.10 2.44 -5.63
N LEU A 284 5.53 3.25 -6.59
CA LEU A 284 5.76 4.69 -6.39
C LEU A 284 4.44 5.40 -6.07
N VAL A 285 3.36 5.08 -6.79
CA VAL A 285 2.02 5.63 -6.52
C VAL A 285 1.56 5.24 -5.13
N ASN A 286 1.77 3.98 -4.71
CA ASN A 286 1.43 3.51 -3.36
C ASN A 286 2.16 4.31 -2.28
N LEU A 287 3.49 4.42 -2.41
CA LEU A 287 4.32 5.19 -1.47
C LEU A 287 3.86 6.65 -1.36
N MET A 288 3.63 7.31 -2.51
CA MET A 288 3.23 8.73 -2.53
C MET A 288 1.77 8.94 -2.10
N ALA A 289 0.87 7.98 -2.32
CA ALA A 289 -0.50 8.05 -1.82
C ALA A 289 -0.54 8.04 -0.28
N PHE A 290 0.25 7.17 0.34
CA PHE A 290 0.40 7.15 1.79
C PHE A 290 1.12 8.38 2.34
N PHE A 291 2.11 8.92 1.61
CA PHE A 291 2.76 10.18 1.93
C PHE A 291 1.75 11.32 2.08
N VAL A 292 0.84 11.47 1.13
CA VAL A 292 -0.20 12.52 1.14
C VAL A 292 -1.25 12.22 2.21
N MET A 293 -1.72 10.97 2.30
CA MET A 293 -2.80 10.57 3.20
C MET A 293 -2.45 10.82 4.67
N VAL A 294 -1.24 10.43 5.09
CA VAL A 294 -0.84 10.57 6.50
C VAL A 294 -0.57 12.04 6.85
N GLY A 295 -0.07 12.82 5.90
CA GLY A 295 0.07 14.27 6.06
C GLY A 295 -1.27 14.96 6.32
N ASP A 296 -2.30 14.66 5.52
CA ASP A 296 -3.67 15.20 5.71
C ASP A 296 -4.24 14.79 7.07
N PHE A 297 -4.16 13.51 7.43
CA PHE A 297 -4.69 12.99 8.69
C PHE A 297 -4.07 13.64 9.93
N LEU A 298 -2.74 13.88 9.90
CA LEU A 298 -2.02 14.51 11.01
C LEU A 298 -2.53 15.93 11.29
N PHE A 299 -2.71 16.74 10.27
CA PHE A 299 -3.15 18.13 10.40
C PHE A 299 -4.66 18.23 10.69
N PHE A 300 -5.46 17.33 10.14
CA PHE A 300 -6.90 17.28 10.35
C PHE A 300 -7.25 17.15 11.84
N ALA A 301 -6.67 16.16 12.52
CA ALA A 301 -6.95 15.92 13.93
C ALA A 301 -6.49 17.08 14.83
N GLN A 302 -5.32 17.66 14.56
CA GLN A 302 -4.78 18.79 15.31
C GLN A 302 -5.61 20.07 15.09
N TYR A 303 -6.04 20.33 13.85
CA TYR A 303 -6.90 21.48 13.55
C TYR A 303 -8.20 21.41 14.36
N LEU A 304 -8.91 20.28 14.31
CA LEU A 304 -10.19 20.14 15.00
C LEU A 304 -10.07 20.34 16.52
N GLN A 305 -9.01 19.84 17.13
CA GLN A 305 -8.86 19.91 18.58
C GLN A 305 -8.20 21.21 19.06
N LEU A 306 -7.17 21.70 18.39
CA LEU A 306 -6.34 22.81 18.87
C LEU A 306 -6.68 24.15 18.23
N VAL A 307 -7.15 24.16 16.97
CA VAL A 307 -7.60 25.39 16.31
C VAL A 307 -9.08 25.63 16.58
N ALA A 308 -9.92 24.64 16.28
CA ALA A 308 -11.37 24.75 16.46
C ALA A 308 -11.84 24.48 17.89
N GLY A 309 -10.96 24.02 18.80
CA GLY A 309 -11.28 23.79 20.22
C GLY A 309 -12.29 22.66 20.46
N LEU A 310 -12.46 21.72 19.53
CA LEU A 310 -13.41 20.63 19.67
C LEU A 310 -12.91 19.57 20.65
N SER A 311 -13.83 18.97 21.41
CA SER A 311 -13.48 17.81 22.22
C SER A 311 -13.05 16.63 21.33
N PRO A 312 -12.24 15.68 21.84
CA PRO A 312 -11.82 14.50 21.08
C PRO A 312 -12.99 13.71 20.46
N LEU A 313 -14.10 13.62 21.17
CA LEU A 313 -15.32 12.97 20.67
C LEU A 313 -15.90 13.70 19.45
N HIS A 314 -16.06 15.04 19.54
CA HIS A 314 -16.56 15.82 18.41
C HIS A 314 -15.60 15.80 17.23
N ALA A 315 -14.27 15.88 17.47
CA ALA A 315 -13.28 15.74 16.43
C ALA A 315 -13.39 14.37 15.73
N GLY A 316 -13.59 13.29 16.48
CA GLY A 316 -13.86 11.96 15.95
C GLY A 316 -15.13 11.89 15.10
N LEU A 317 -16.23 12.52 15.55
CA LEU A 317 -17.48 12.58 14.76
C LEU A 317 -17.31 13.36 13.45
N TRP A 318 -16.54 14.44 13.45
CA TRP A 318 -16.23 15.21 12.25
C TRP A 318 -15.28 14.50 11.28
N SER A 319 -14.58 13.45 11.72
CA SER A 319 -13.79 12.59 10.83
C SER A 319 -14.63 11.52 10.11
N LEU A 320 -15.85 11.24 10.55
CA LEU A 320 -16.70 10.20 9.94
C LEU A 320 -17.01 10.43 8.45
N PRO A 321 -17.27 11.65 7.95
CA PRO A 321 -17.52 11.86 6.52
C PRO A 321 -16.35 11.42 5.65
N SER A 322 -15.11 11.77 6.01
CA SER A 322 -13.91 11.36 5.25
C SER A 322 -13.64 9.86 5.36
N ALA A 323 -13.79 9.28 6.54
CA ALA A 323 -13.66 7.83 6.74
C ALA A 323 -14.72 7.05 5.94
N ALA A 324 -15.98 7.48 5.98
CA ALA A 324 -17.07 6.87 5.21
C ALA A 324 -16.81 7.01 3.69
N ALA A 325 -16.37 8.18 3.24
CA ALA A 325 -16.03 8.42 1.84
C ALA A 325 -14.93 7.47 1.35
N PHE A 326 -13.85 7.31 2.14
CA PHE A 326 -12.76 6.38 1.83
C PHE A 326 -13.26 4.94 1.73
N VAL A 327 -13.98 4.46 2.75
CA VAL A 327 -14.53 3.09 2.78
C VAL A 327 -15.50 2.86 1.62
N VAL A 328 -16.44 3.78 1.40
CA VAL A 328 -17.43 3.66 0.33
C VAL A 328 -16.77 3.62 -1.04
N THR A 329 -15.83 4.52 -1.31
CA THR A 329 -15.18 4.56 -2.63
C THR A 329 -14.21 3.41 -2.86
N SER A 330 -13.50 2.95 -1.83
CA SER A 330 -12.65 1.75 -1.95
C SER A 330 -13.48 0.49 -2.25
N GLN A 331 -14.73 0.39 -1.74
CA GLN A 331 -15.63 -0.74 -1.98
C GLN A 331 -16.40 -0.65 -3.30
N LEU A 332 -16.81 0.56 -3.68
CA LEU A 332 -17.67 0.77 -4.85
C LEU A 332 -16.87 0.93 -6.15
N ALA A 333 -15.65 1.47 -6.07
CA ALA A 333 -14.81 1.68 -7.24
C ALA A 333 -14.63 0.43 -8.11
N PRO A 334 -14.35 -0.77 -7.57
CA PRO A 334 -14.25 -1.99 -8.36
C PRO A 334 -15.53 -2.34 -9.12
N ARG A 335 -16.71 -1.95 -8.60
CA ARG A 335 -18.00 -2.24 -9.23
C ARG A 335 -18.35 -1.26 -10.34
N PHE A 336 -18.17 0.04 -10.08
CA PHE A 336 -18.55 1.09 -11.02
C PHE A 336 -17.48 1.39 -12.07
N LEU A 337 -16.23 1.11 -11.75
CA LEU A 337 -15.09 1.37 -12.63
C LEU A 337 -14.52 0.10 -13.28
N ALA A 338 -15.23 -1.05 -13.18
CA ALA A 338 -14.80 -2.33 -13.75
C ALA A 338 -14.57 -2.26 -15.27
N GLU A 339 -15.27 -1.36 -15.97
CA GLU A 339 -15.13 -1.13 -17.41
C GLU A 339 -14.11 -0.03 -17.74
N VAL A 340 -13.63 0.69 -16.72
CA VAL A 340 -12.63 1.75 -16.88
C VAL A 340 -11.24 1.17 -16.70
N ARG A 341 -10.32 1.54 -17.59
CA ARG A 341 -8.93 1.10 -17.50
C ARG A 341 -8.30 1.52 -16.15
N PRO A 342 -7.56 0.63 -15.47
CA PRO A 342 -6.99 0.90 -14.14
C PRO A 342 -6.17 2.19 -14.07
N GLU A 343 -5.37 2.49 -15.11
CA GLU A 343 -4.57 3.70 -15.18
C GLU A 343 -5.41 4.99 -15.17
N ARG A 344 -6.60 4.95 -15.77
CA ARG A 344 -7.52 6.11 -15.78
C ARG A 344 -8.21 6.29 -14.44
N THR A 345 -8.56 5.20 -13.79
CA THR A 345 -9.16 5.21 -12.46
C THR A 345 -8.18 5.75 -11.42
N VAL A 346 -6.92 5.28 -11.45
CA VAL A 346 -5.88 5.78 -10.55
C VAL A 346 -5.58 7.27 -10.82
N ALA A 347 -5.39 7.66 -12.07
CA ALA A 347 -5.13 9.06 -12.43
C ALA A 347 -6.32 9.97 -12.08
N GLY A 348 -7.55 9.53 -12.33
CA GLY A 348 -8.78 10.25 -11.97
C GLY A 348 -8.95 10.40 -10.45
N GLY A 349 -8.72 9.33 -9.69
CA GLY A 349 -8.75 9.35 -8.23
C GLY A 349 -7.72 10.33 -7.66
N LEU A 350 -6.48 10.28 -8.16
CA LEU A 350 -5.45 11.27 -7.79
C LEU A 350 -5.85 12.71 -8.19
N GLY A 351 -6.51 12.89 -9.33
CA GLY A 351 -7.06 14.18 -9.73
C GLY A 351 -8.11 14.71 -8.74
N VAL A 352 -9.02 13.84 -8.26
CA VAL A 352 -9.98 14.19 -7.20
C VAL A 352 -9.25 14.52 -5.89
N THR A 353 -8.21 13.76 -5.54
CA THR A 353 -7.37 14.05 -4.36
C THR A 353 -6.73 15.43 -4.46
N VAL A 354 -6.20 15.81 -5.63
CA VAL A 354 -5.63 17.14 -5.88
C VAL A 354 -6.68 18.24 -5.67
N VAL A 355 -7.91 18.05 -6.13
CA VAL A 355 -9.00 19.01 -5.87
C VAL A 355 -9.24 19.17 -4.38
N GLY A 356 -9.32 18.08 -3.61
CA GLY A 356 -9.46 18.14 -2.16
C GLY A 356 -8.29 18.87 -1.47
N LEU A 357 -7.05 18.60 -1.89
CA LEU A 357 -5.85 19.29 -1.37
C LEU A 357 -5.85 20.79 -1.71
N LEU A 358 -6.32 21.18 -2.90
CA LEU A 358 -6.52 22.58 -3.26
C LEU A 358 -7.63 23.24 -2.44
N MET A 359 -8.70 22.51 -2.08
CA MET A 359 -9.71 23.01 -1.15
C MET A 359 -9.13 23.24 0.24
N LEU A 360 -8.21 22.36 0.72
CA LEU A 360 -7.52 22.56 2.00
C LEU A 360 -6.70 23.85 2.05
N THR A 361 -6.24 24.36 0.92
CA THR A 361 -5.53 25.66 0.88
C THR A 361 -6.44 26.85 1.18
N GLN A 362 -7.76 26.66 1.21
CA GLN A 362 -8.76 27.69 1.51
C GLN A 362 -9.25 27.63 2.97
N VAL A 363 -8.68 26.75 3.80
CA VAL A 363 -9.08 26.61 5.20
C VAL A 363 -8.61 27.82 5.99
N GLY A 364 -9.54 28.54 6.64
CA GLY A 364 -9.27 29.59 7.62
C GLY A 364 -9.36 29.09 9.06
N ALA A 365 -9.18 30.01 10.03
CA ALA A 365 -9.27 29.66 11.45
C ALA A 365 -10.64 29.09 11.88
N ASP A 366 -11.72 29.56 11.25
CA ASP A 366 -13.10 29.10 11.50
C ASP A 366 -13.60 28.10 10.45
N GLY A 367 -12.70 27.49 9.69
CA GLY A 367 -12.99 26.73 8.48
C GLY A 367 -13.28 25.24 8.71
N VAL A 368 -13.87 24.79 9.83
CA VAL A 368 -14.18 23.37 10.11
C VAL A 368 -14.95 22.73 8.97
N GLY A 369 -15.98 23.38 8.44
CA GLY A 369 -16.76 22.85 7.33
C GLY A 369 -15.94 22.66 6.05
N VAL A 370 -15.05 23.62 5.73
CA VAL A 370 -14.15 23.55 4.57
C VAL A 370 -13.13 22.43 4.76
N LEU A 371 -12.53 22.31 5.96
CA LEU A 371 -11.59 21.24 6.30
C LEU A 371 -12.22 19.87 6.07
N VAL A 372 -13.40 19.64 6.68
CA VAL A 372 -14.10 18.35 6.60
C VAL A 372 -14.53 18.05 5.15
N ALA A 373 -15.06 19.02 4.42
CA ALA A 373 -15.43 18.85 3.02
C ALA A 373 -14.20 18.51 2.16
N ALA A 374 -13.10 19.24 2.36
CA ALA A 374 -11.86 19.04 1.62
C ALA A 374 -11.24 17.67 1.90
N SER A 375 -11.09 17.27 3.18
CA SER A 375 -10.57 15.95 3.55
C SER A 375 -11.51 14.82 3.09
N THR A 376 -12.83 15.07 3.03
CA THR A 376 -13.77 14.12 2.42
C THR A 376 -13.50 13.94 0.93
N VAL A 377 -13.22 15.02 0.18
CA VAL A 377 -12.86 14.95 -1.24
C VAL A 377 -11.50 14.24 -1.42
N VAL A 378 -10.51 14.50 -0.56
CA VAL A 378 -9.23 13.76 -0.56
C VAL A 378 -9.50 12.27 -0.40
N ALA A 379 -10.32 11.89 0.56
CA ALA A 379 -10.67 10.49 0.86
C ALA A 379 -11.44 9.82 -0.30
N LEU A 380 -12.36 10.53 -0.95
CA LEU A 380 -13.07 10.07 -2.16
C LEU A 380 -12.09 9.72 -3.29
N GLY A 381 -11.03 10.50 -3.45
CA GLY A 381 -10.00 10.26 -4.45
C GLY A 381 -9.06 9.12 -4.09
N LEU A 382 -8.58 9.05 -2.84
CA LEU A 382 -7.59 8.06 -2.39
C LEU A 382 -8.17 6.65 -2.24
N GLY A 383 -9.45 6.50 -1.88
CA GLY A 383 -10.08 5.19 -1.69
C GLY A 383 -9.89 4.25 -2.89
N PRO A 384 -10.32 4.61 -4.11
CA PRO A 384 -10.12 3.77 -5.29
C PRO A 384 -8.64 3.63 -5.68
N VAL A 385 -7.81 4.65 -5.43
CA VAL A 385 -6.38 4.62 -5.77
C VAL A 385 -5.66 3.54 -4.97
N ILE A 386 -5.78 3.55 -3.64
CA ILE A 386 -5.07 2.61 -2.76
C ILE A 386 -5.53 1.17 -3.03
N GLY A 387 -6.84 0.94 -3.25
CA GLY A 387 -7.37 -0.38 -3.57
C GLY A 387 -6.78 -0.95 -4.86
N LEU A 388 -6.86 -0.18 -5.95
CA LEU A 388 -6.36 -0.62 -7.25
C LEU A 388 -4.84 -0.74 -7.30
N ILE A 389 -4.11 0.16 -6.67
CA ILE A 389 -2.65 0.11 -6.66
C ILE A 389 -2.14 -1.12 -5.91
N THR A 390 -2.75 -1.45 -4.76
CA THR A 390 -2.43 -2.68 -4.03
C THR A 390 -2.68 -3.92 -4.90
N GLU A 391 -3.81 -3.96 -5.61
CA GLU A 391 -4.13 -5.04 -6.56
C GLU A 391 -3.13 -5.11 -7.72
N LEU A 392 -2.73 -3.96 -8.30
CA LEU A 392 -1.75 -3.90 -9.39
C LEU A 392 -0.35 -4.34 -8.94
N VAL A 393 0.10 -3.94 -7.75
CA VAL A 393 1.41 -4.36 -7.23
C VAL A 393 1.46 -5.87 -7.01
N VAL A 394 0.44 -6.43 -6.33
CA VAL A 394 0.40 -7.86 -6.04
C VAL A 394 0.14 -8.67 -7.31
N GLY A 395 -0.75 -8.19 -8.19
CA GLY A 395 -1.10 -8.85 -9.45
C GLY A 395 0.00 -8.83 -10.51
N ALA A 396 0.96 -7.91 -10.42
CA ALA A 396 2.12 -7.87 -11.32
C ALA A 396 3.20 -8.91 -10.98
N ALA A 397 3.12 -9.52 -9.78
CA ALA A 397 4.01 -10.59 -9.35
C ALA A 397 3.40 -11.96 -9.70
N PRO A 398 4.22 -13.01 -9.95
CA PRO A 398 3.74 -14.38 -10.04
C PRO A 398 2.96 -14.75 -8.77
N ALA A 399 1.91 -15.59 -8.93
CA ALA A 399 1.03 -15.97 -7.81
C ALA A 399 1.81 -16.57 -6.63
N GLU A 400 2.90 -17.28 -6.92
CA GLU A 400 3.81 -17.91 -5.95
C GLU A 400 4.54 -16.86 -5.09
N LYS A 401 4.77 -15.64 -5.64
CA LYS A 401 5.47 -14.52 -4.99
C LYS A 401 4.54 -13.41 -4.51
N ALA A 402 3.23 -13.64 -4.50
CA ALA A 402 2.22 -12.65 -4.10
C ALA A 402 2.47 -12.07 -2.70
N GLY A 403 2.97 -12.89 -1.78
CA GLY A 403 3.27 -12.41 -0.44
C GLY A 403 4.52 -11.55 -0.33
N ALA A 404 5.55 -11.84 -1.12
CA ALA A 404 6.71 -10.96 -1.22
C ALA A 404 6.30 -9.60 -1.79
N ALA A 405 5.47 -9.59 -2.85
CA ALA A 405 4.95 -8.37 -3.45
C ALA A 405 4.06 -7.57 -2.47
N SER A 406 3.21 -8.26 -1.68
CA SER A 406 2.42 -7.65 -0.62
C SER A 406 3.31 -7.02 0.45
N GLY A 407 4.35 -7.73 0.92
CA GLY A 407 5.31 -7.19 1.89
C GLY A 407 6.04 -5.94 1.38
N ILE A 408 6.40 -5.90 0.08
CA ILE A 408 6.99 -4.73 -0.56
C ILE A 408 5.99 -3.57 -0.60
N SER A 409 4.73 -3.86 -0.97
CA SER A 409 3.66 -2.87 -1.03
C SER A 409 3.42 -2.20 0.33
N GLU A 410 3.32 -3.01 1.39
CA GLU A 410 3.15 -2.52 2.76
C GLU A 410 4.38 -1.73 3.25
N THR A 411 5.59 -2.21 2.94
CA THR A 411 6.81 -1.47 3.29
C THR A 411 6.86 -0.11 2.58
N ALA A 412 6.44 -0.05 1.31
CA ALA A 412 6.35 1.22 0.58
C ALA A 412 5.30 2.16 1.19
N ALA A 413 4.16 1.63 1.66
CA ALA A 413 3.13 2.40 2.36
C ALA A 413 3.67 3.00 3.67
N GLU A 414 4.35 2.20 4.49
CA GLU A 414 4.97 2.64 5.75
C GLU A 414 6.06 3.68 5.53
N LEU A 415 6.93 3.47 4.52
CA LEU A 415 7.94 4.46 4.14
C LEU A 415 7.29 5.76 3.63
N GLY A 416 6.23 5.66 2.85
CA GLY A 416 5.45 6.81 2.37
C GLY A 416 4.87 7.60 3.55
N ALA A 417 4.24 6.92 4.49
CA ALA A 417 3.69 7.52 5.71
C ALA A 417 4.77 8.23 6.53
N ALA A 418 5.90 7.56 6.80
CA ALA A 418 7.02 8.13 7.55
C ALA A 418 7.62 9.36 6.85
N LEU A 419 7.82 9.30 5.53
CA LEU A 419 8.29 10.43 4.72
C LEU A 419 7.27 11.58 4.73
N GLY A 420 5.97 11.29 4.66
CA GLY A 420 4.90 12.30 4.73
C GLY A 420 4.97 13.09 6.03
N ILE A 421 5.04 12.40 7.16
CA ILE A 421 5.19 13.05 8.48
C ILE A 421 6.49 13.87 8.53
N ALA A 422 7.61 13.29 8.12
CA ALA A 422 8.90 13.94 8.21
C ALA A 422 8.98 15.19 7.33
N VAL A 423 8.59 15.10 6.07
CA VAL A 423 8.73 16.22 5.11
C VAL A 423 7.64 17.26 5.34
N LEU A 424 6.37 16.87 5.30
CA LEU A 424 5.26 17.81 5.45
C LEU A 424 5.19 18.36 6.86
N GLY A 425 5.44 17.52 7.89
CA GLY A 425 5.53 17.96 9.27
C GLY A 425 6.66 18.95 9.54
N SER A 426 7.85 18.71 8.97
CA SER A 426 9.00 19.65 9.11
C SER A 426 8.73 20.99 8.42
N VAL A 427 8.13 20.96 7.22
CA VAL A 427 7.74 22.20 6.50
C VAL A 427 6.70 22.98 7.29
N ALA A 428 5.65 22.30 7.79
CA ALA A 428 4.62 22.94 8.59
C ALA A 428 5.19 23.52 9.90
N MET A 429 6.10 22.77 10.58
CA MET A 429 6.74 23.23 11.81
C MET A 429 7.65 24.43 11.58
N ALA A 430 8.38 24.47 10.45
CA ALA A 430 9.20 25.62 10.11
C ALA A 430 8.33 26.90 9.88
N ILE A 431 7.21 26.74 9.17
CA ILE A 431 6.24 27.84 8.94
C ILE A 431 5.59 28.25 10.25
N TYR A 432 5.18 27.28 11.08
CA TYR A 432 4.61 27.51 12.40
C TYR A 432 5.54 28.35 13.28
N ARG A 433 6.82 27.94 13.42
CA ARG A 433 7.83 28.67 14.21
C ARG A 433 8.11 30.08 13.67
N ALA A 434 8.12 30.24 12.36
CA ALA A 434 8.32 31.54 11.71
C ALA A 434 7.14 32.48 11.91
N GLY A 435 5.93 31.97 12.11
CA GLY A 435 4.72 32.75 12.36
C GLY A 435 4.51 33.15 13.83
N LEU A 436 5.33 32.66 14.76
CA LEU A 436 5.25 33.03 16.17
C LEU A 436 6.08 34.29 16.49
N PRO A 437 5.66 35.08 17.51
CA PRO A 437 6.46 36.19 18.05
C PRO A 437 7.88 35.76 18.46
N ALA A 438 8.85 36.66 18.31
CA ALA A 438 10.25 36.36 18.59
C ALA A 438 10.54 36.06 20.08
N ASP A 439 9.68 36.50 20.98
CA ASP A 439 9.71 36.29 22.42
C ASP A 439 8.83 35.12 22.89
N ALA A 440 8.21 34.36 21.96
CA ALA A 440 7.37 33.24 22.34
C ALA A 440 8.14 32.19 23.16
N PRO A 441 7.54 31.66 24.25
CA PRO A 441 8.14 30.60 25.07
C PRO A 441 8.52 29.36 24.24
N GLN A 442 9.55 28.64 24.66
CA GLN A 442 10.02 27.44 23.93
C GLN A 442 8.91 26.40 23.79
N THR A 443 8.11 26.18 24.84
CA THR A 443 6.96 25.27 24.80
C THR A 443 5.93 25.63 23.73
N ALA A 444 5.72 26.92 23.49
CA ALA A 444 4.85 27.40 22.40
C ALA A 444 5.48 27.20 21.01
N ARG A 445 6.81 27.31 20.91
CA ARG A 445 7.54 27.07 19.65
C ARG A 445 7.62 25.59 19.27
N ASP A 446 7.54 24.72 20.27
CA ASP A 446 7.65 23.27 20.06
C ASP A 446 6.34 22.67 19.55
N THR A 447 5.18 23.16 20.02
CA THR A 447 3.88 22.62 19.60
C THR A 447 2.75 23.65 19.70
N LEU A 448 1.73 23.53 18.85
CA LEU A 448 0.49 24.30 18.96
C LEU A 448 -0.22 24.06 20.31
N GLY A 449 -0.24 22.81 20.79
CA GLY A 449 -0.81 22.49 22.12
C GLY A 449 -0.08 23.20 23.25
N GLY A 450 1.26 23.30 23.18
CA GLY A 450 2.07 24.08 24.12
C GLY A 450 1.75 25.57 24.07
N ALA A 451 1.56 26.16 22.89
CA ALA A 451 1.16 27.56 22.74
C ALA A 451 -0.22 27.84 23.36
N VAL A 452 -1.18 26.96 23.15
CA VAL A 452 -2.53 27.07 23.74
C VAL A 452 -2.53 26.91 25.25
N ALA A 453 -1.64 26.06 25.80
CA ALA A 453 -1.56 25.79 27.24
C ALA A 453 -0.87 26.90 28.04
N VAL A 454 0.20 27.51 27.51
CA VAL A 454 1.01 28.49 28.24
C VAL A 454 0.84 29.93 27.77
N GLY A 455 0.21 30.15 26.60
CA GLY A 455 0.04 31.46 25.99
C GLY A 455 -1.21 32.19 26.44
N GLY A 456 -1.15 33.51 26.49
CA GLY A 456 -2.35 34.34 26.53
C GLY A 456 -3.13 34.26 25.19
N PRO A 457 -4.31 34.90 25.13
CA PRO A 457 -5.17 34.83 23.92
C PRO A 457 -4.43 35.24 22.64
N GLU A 458 -3.60 36.28 22.69
CA GLU A 458 -2.86 36.77 21.51
C GLU A 458 -1.84 35.77 20.99
N LEU A 459 -1.09 35.07 21.87
CA LEU A 459 -0.14 34.05 21.45
C LEU A 459 -0.85 32.80 20.90
N ALA A 460 -1.97 32.41 21.52
CA ALA A 460 -2.76 31.29 21.05
C ALA A 460 -3.35 31.54 19.67
N ASP A 461 -3.82 32.77 19.38
CA ASP A 461 -4.38 33.15 18.06
C ASP A 461 -3.28 33.27 16.99
N ALA A 462 -2.11 33.80 17.35
CA ALA A 462 -0.94 33.80 16.47
C ALA A 462 -0.50 32.38 16.12
N ALA A 463 -0.48 31.47 17.11
CA ALA A 463 -0.12 30.08 16.94
C ALA A 463 -1.14 29.31 16.07
N ARG A 464 -2.44 29.53 16.25
CA ARG A 464 -3.50 28.96 15.39
C ARG A 464 -3.35 29.42 13.94
N THR A 465 -3.11 30.72 13.74
CA THR A 465 -2.92 31.30 12.40
C THR A 465 -1.67 30.73 11.72
N ALA A 466 -0.55 30.63 12.45
CA ALA A 466 0.69 30.02 11.96
C ALA A 466 0.51 28.53 11.60
N PHE A 467 -0.25 27.78 12.39
CA PHE A 467 -0.58 26.39 12.13
C PHE A 467 -1.43 26.25 10.85
N VAL A 468 -2.48 27.06 10.70
CA VAL A 468 -3.34 27.07 9.49
C VAL A 468 -2.51 27.42 8.26
N THR A 469 -1.58 28.37 8.36
CA THR A 469 -0.65 28.69 7.26
C THR A 469 0.23 27.48 6.90
N GLY A 470 0.74 26.75 7.90
CA GLY A 470 1.48 25.51 7.71
C GLY A 470 0.65 24.44 6.98
N LEU A 471 -0.61 24.25 7.40
CA LEU A 471 -1.57 23.34 6.75
C LEU A 471 -1.79 23.71 5.30
N THR A 472 -2.07 24.99 4.99
CA THR A 472 -2.36 25.43 3.61
C THR A 472 -1.16 25.27 2.68
N VAL A 473 0.06 25.58 3.14
CA VAL A 473 1.29 25.39 2.33
C VAL A 473 1.59 23.92 2.11
N THR A 474 1.49 23.08 3.12
CA THR A 474 1.72 21.63 2.98
C THR A 474 0.68 20.97 2.09
N SER A 475 -0.58 21.42 2.13
CA SER A 475 -1.64 20.97 1.21
C SER A 475 -1.36 21.40 -0.23
N ALA A 476 -0.82 22.62 -0.46
CA ALA A 476 -0.40 23.06 -1.79
C ALA A 476 0.75 22.19 -2.34
N ILE A 477 1.76 21.89 -1.51
CA ILE A 477 2.85 20.96 -1.87
C ILE A 477 2.27 19.58 -2.22
N GLY A 478 1.37 19.05 -1.39
CA GLY A 478 0.67 17.79 -1.63
C GLY A 478 -0.11 17.80 -2.96
N ALA A 479 -0.77 18.92 -3.31
CA ALA A 479 -1.50 19.06 -4.57
C ALA A 479 -0.57 19.01 -5.78
N VAL A 480 0.58 19.69 -5.73
CA VAL A 480 1.59 19.64 -6.82
C VAL A 480 2.13 18.23 -6.99
N LEU A 481 2.50 17.56 -5.88
CA LEU A 481 2.97 16.18 -5.90
C LEU A 481 1.90 15.22 -6.40
N GLY A 482 0.65 15.38 -5.95
CA GLY A 482 -0.50 14.58 -6.38
C GLY A 482 -0.76 14.72 -7.88
N LEU A 483 -0.64 15.95 -8.43
CA LEU A 483 -0.78 16.19 -9.88
C LEU A 483 0.33 15.51 -10.66
N ALA A 484 1.58 15.64 -10.24
CA ALA A 484 2.71 14.96 -10.87
C ALA A 484 2.51 13.44 -10.85
N LEU A 485 1.99 12.91 -9.73
CA LEU A 485 1.69 11.49 -9.56
C LEU A 485 0.53 11.04 -10.46
N ALA A 486 -0.52 11.83 -10.60
CA ALA A 486 -1.64 11.55 -11.52
C ALA A 486 -1.16 11.43 -12.97
N ILE A 487 -0.27 12.33 -13.40
CA ILE A 487 0.35 12.28 -14.73
C ILE A 487 1.21 11.03 -14.87
N THR A 488 2.03 10.72 -13.86
CA THR A 488 2.88 9.52 -13.84
C THR A 488 2.03 8.25 -13.93
N ALA A 489 0.95 8.16 -13.17
CA ALA A 489 0.03 7.04 -13.20
C ALA A 489 -0.62 6.88 -14.58
N ALA A 490 -1.11 7.98 -15.16
CA ALA A 490 -1.73 7.97 -16.49
C ALA A 490 -0.79 7.50 -17.62
N VAL A 491 0.53 7.72 -17.47
CA VAL A 491 1.54 7.34 -18.47
C VAL A 491 2.18 5.98 -18.17
N ALA A 492 2.56 5.73 -16.92
CA ALA A 492 3.39 4.59 -16.55
C ALA A 492 2.60 3.32 -16.26
N LEU A 493 1.32 3.43 -15.86
CA LEU A 493 0.45 2.27 -15.60
C LEU A 493 -0.25 1.74 -16.87
N ARG A 494 -0.05 2.38 -18.02
CA ARG A 494 -0.58 1.85 -19.28
C ARG A 494 -0.01 0.46 -19.54
N PRO A 495 -0.84 -0.54 -19.89
CA PRO A 495 -0.34 -1.82 -20.36
C PRO A 495 0.61 -1.59 -21.53
N ALA A 496 1.72 -2.33 -21.58
CA ALA A 496 2.52 -2.38 -22.81
C ALA A 496 1.61 -2.85 -23.96
N PRO A 497 1.75 -2.30 -25.19
CA PRO A 497 1.04 -2.83 -26.33
C PRO A 497 1.30 -4.34 -26.37
N ALA A 498 0.23 -5.15 -26.39
CA ALA A 498 0.39 -6.58 -26.56
C ALA A 498 1.09 -6.81 -27.91
N ASP A 499 2.11 -7.68 -27.94
CA ASP A 499 2.85 -8.03 -29.17
C ASP A 499 1.93 -8.43 -30.35
N GLY A 500 0.67 -8.74 -30.07
CA GLY A 500 -0.38 -8.95 -31.08
C GLY A 500 -0.74 -7.72 -31.92
N ASP A 501 -0.67 -6.50 -31.35
CA ASP A 501 -0.97 -5.28 -32.09
C ASP A 501 0.22 -4.87 -32.99
N ALA A 502 1.45 -5.20 -32.60
CA ALA A 502 2.63 -5.04 -33.45
C ALA A 502 2.61 -6.05 -34.62
N GLN A 503 2.14 -7.26 -34.40
CA GLN A 503 1.95 -8.26 -35.44
C GLN A 503 0.77 -7.91 -36.36
N ALA A 504 -0.32 -7.38 -35.84
CA ALA A 504 -1.45 -6.91 -36.65
C ALA A 504 -1.07 -5.69 -37.51
N THR A 505 -0.26 -4.77 -36.99
CA THR A 505 0.23 -3.61 -37.75
C THR A 505 1.24 -4.05 -38.82
N THR A 506 2.11 -5.02 -38.52
CA THR A 506 3.05 -5.60 -39.51
C THR A 506 2.33 -6.46 -40.55
N ALA A 507 1.29 -7.20 -40.17
CA ALA A 507 0.44 -7.98 -41.07
C ALA A 507 -0.39 -7.03 -41.97
N ALA A 508 -0.94 -5.94 -41.44
CA ALA A 508 -1.64 -4.92 -42.22
C ALA A 508 -0.69 -4.19 -43.19
N ALA A 509 0.54 -3.87 -42.79
CA ALA A 509 1.56 -3.29 -43.64
C ALA A 509 2.02 -4.29 -44.75
N ALA A 510 2.15 -5.56 -44.39
CA ALA A 510 2.49 -6.63 -45.33
C ALA A 510 1.35 -6.89 -46.34
N SER A 511 0.09 -6.83 -45.91
CA SER A 511 -1.07 -6.97 -46.83
C SER A 511 -1.21 -5.78 -47.77
N THR A 512 -0.88 -4.57 -47.32
CA THR A 512 -0.89 -3.36 -48.15
C THR A 512 0.24 -3.37 -49.18
N SER A 513 1.40 -3.94 -48.86
CA SER A 513 2.52 -4.11 -49.82
C SER A 513 2.24 -5.25 -50.84
N ALA A 514 1.56 -6.30 -50.41
CA ALA A 514 1.17 -7.40 -51.31
C ALA A 514 0.11 -6.96 -52.34
N THR A 515 -0.84 -6.10 -51.95
CA THR A 515 -1.84 -5.52 -52.87
C THR A 515 -1.22 -4.53 -53.86
N ALA A 516 -0.18 -3.79 -53.46
CA ALA A 516 0.54 -2.89 -54.36
C ALA A 516 1.36 -3.67 -55.41
N THR A 517 1.95 -4.81 -55.02
CA THR A 517 2.76 -5.65 -55.92
C THR A 517 1.87 -6.43 -56.93
N SER A 518 0.62 -6.80 -56.57
CA SER A 518 -0.33 -7.45 -57.45
C SER A 518 -0.93 -6.49 -58.50
N ALA A 519 -1.10 -5.17 -58.14
CA ALA A 519 -1.59 -4.16 -59.07
C ALA A 519 -0.54 -3.77 -60.14
N ASP A 520 0.77 -3.89 -59.82
CA ASP A 520 1.84 -3.71 -60.80
C ASP A 520 2.09 -4.94 -61.68
N ALA A 521 1.79 -6.16 -61.18
CA ALA A 521 1.85 -7.38 -61.96
C ALA A 521 0.73 -7.47 -63.03
N ASP A 522 -0.46 -6.96 -62.71
CA ASP A 522 -1.59 -6.91 -63.67
C ASP A 522 -1.39 -5.83 -64.75
N ARG A 523 -0.65 -4.76 -64.48
CA ARG A 523 -0.26 -3.77 -65.51
C ARG A 523 0.82 -4.28 -66.45
N ALA A 524 1.70 -5.18 -66.01
CA ALA A 524 2.73 -5.83 -66.86
C ALA A 524 2.14 -6.93 -67.77
N ALA A 525 1.02 -7.57 -67.37
CA ALA A 525 0.40 -8.65 -68.13
C ALA A 525 -0.48 -8.18 -69.30
N SER A 526 -0.90 -6.90 -69.35
CA SER A 526 -1.73 -6.36 -70.43
C SER A 526 -1.00 -5.77 -71.62
N GLY A 527 0.34 -5.91 -71.69
CA GLY A 527 1.22 -5.30 -72.70
C GLY A 527 1.88 -6.23 -73.72
N SER A 528 1.57 -7.58 -73.73
CA SER A 528 2.24 -8.50 -74.67
C SER A 528 1.25 -9.51 -75.27
N THR A 529 0.54 -9.06 -76.30
CA THR A 529 -0.07 -9.97 -77.29
C THR A 529 0.61 -9.71 -78.61
N ALA A 530 1.55 -10.57 -79.02
CA ALA A 530 1.77 -11.00 -80.40
C ALA A 530 3.00 -11.92 -80.52
N CYS A 531 2.81 -13.00 -81.33
CA CYS A 531 3.80 -13.85 -82.01
C CYS A 531 4.24 -15.11 -81.24
N GLY A 532 3.67 -16.31 -81.46
CA GLY A 532 3.83 -17.08 -82.65
C GLY A 532 4.65 -18.33 -82.38
N SER A 533 4.03 -19.53 -82.57
CA SER A 533 4.64 -20.72 -83.20
C SER A 533 5.45 -21.75 -82.39
N THR A 534 4.80 -22.93 -82.24
CA THR A 534 5.30 -24.28 -82.49
C THR A 534 6.53 -24.85 -81.78
N ALA A 535 6.38 -25.94 -81.04
CA ALA A 535 6.87 -27.28 -81.28
C ALA A 535 7.04 -28.15 -80.03
N ARG A 536 6.29 -29.29 -80.02
CA ARG A 536 6.63 -30.70 -79.79
C ARG A 536 7.45 -31.12 -78.58
N VAL A 537 6.81 -31.90 -77.68
CA VAL A 537 7.00 -33.36 -77.47
C VAL A 537 8.32 -33.87 -76.96
N SER A 538 8.33 -34.43 -75.76
CA SER A 538 8.69 -35.81 -75.38
C SER A 538 8.73 -35.90 -73.84
N THR A 539 7.93 -36.75 -73.23
CA THR A 539 8.10 -38.13 -72.73
C THR A 539 9.44 -38.35 -72.00
N ASP A 540 9.32 -38.73 -70.77
CA ASP A 540 9.68 -39.92 -70.00
C ASP A 540 9.95 -39.51 -68.56
N ALA A 541 9.23 -40.07 -67.61
CA ALA A 541 9.29 -41.39 -67.00
C ALA A 541 10.44 -41.50 -65.97
N ASP A 542 10.05 -41.87 -64.84
CA ASP A 542 10.60 -42.80 -63.87
C ASP A 542 11.13 -42.25 -62.52
N ALA A 543 10.46 -42.78 -61.60
CA ALA A 543 10.87 -43.62 -60.44
C ALA A 543 11.42 -42.94 -59.20
N ALA A 544 10.69 -43.10 -58.19
CA ALA A 544 10.78 -44.04 -57.05
C ALA A 544 11.36 -43.48 -55.74
N GLU A 545 10.62 -43.85 -54.74
CA GLU A 545 11.04 -44.20 -53.35
C GLU A 545 11.60 -43.08 -52.48
N GLY A 546 11.23 -42.84 -51.29
CA GLY A 546 10.53 -43.66 -50.29
C GLY A 546 10.84 -43.12 -48.92
N GLN A 547 10.01 -43.42 -48.00
CA GLN A 547 10.24 -43.52 -46.55
C GLN A 547 9.99 -42.27 -45.66
N LEU A 548 8.86 -42.34 -45.01
CA LEU A 548 8.62 -42.74 -43.60
C LEU A 548 8.87 -41.67 -42.55
N CYS A 549 7.75 -41.23 -41.97
CA CYS A 549 7.61 -40.76 -40.58
C CYS A 549 8.13 -41.77 -39.57
N PRO A 550 8.48 -41.40 -38.32
CA PRO A 550 7.41 -41.32 -37.36
C PRO A 550 7.61 -40.30 -36.20
N CYS A 551 6.50 -40.12 -35.53
CA CYS A 551 6.19 -39.64 -34.17
C CYS A 551 6.44 -38.18 -33.85
#